data_6661867cc9327a50d27e39da43e01c9c
#
_entry.id   6661867cc9327a50d27e39da43e01c9c
#
_cell.length_a   1.000
_cell.length_b   1.000
_cell.length_c   1.000
_cell.angle_alpha   90.00
_cell.angle_beta   90.00
_cell.angle_gamma   90.00
#
_symmetry.space_group_name_H-M   'P 1'
#
loop_
_entity.id
_entity.type
_entity.pdbx_description
1 polymer ?
#
loop_
_entity_poly.entity_id
_entity_poly.type
_entity_poly.pdbx_seq_one_letter_code
_entity_poly.pdbx_strand_id
1 'polypeptide(L)'
;MKFAESNVLQGLPKQFFANLVKKVNAKIATGADVINLGQGNPDQPTPDFIVKAMQEQTAVPNNHKYSQFRGDPALKRAAADFYKREYGVELNPDKEIAILGGSKIGLVELPFAILNPGDTMLLPDPGYPDYLSGAALAQVDLSLMRLKEKNNFMPDYHDLDPQIVKKAKLMYLNYPNNPTGAVATPDFFERTVAFANQNQIGVVHDFAYGAIGFDGKKPISFLQTPGAKEVGIETYTFSKSYNMAGWRIGFAAGNADMIEAINLLQDHLFVSVFPAMQKAAITALNSDQHTVRDLVALYEKRRNQFFTAARSIGWEPYRSGGSFYAWMPVPEGYTSESFADLLLEKAAVAVAPGNGFGDGSEGFVRVGLLIDEPRFTEACQRIKKLGLF
;
A
#
# COMPACT_ATOMS: atom_id res chain seq x y z
N MET A 1 5.77 -34.19 21.08
CA MET A 1 5.54 -34.27 19.63
C MET A 1 5.89 -32.94 19.04
N LYS A 2 6.62 -32.86 17.92
CA LYS A 2 6.89 -31.63 17.18
C LYS A 2 6.09 -31.70 15.90
N PHE A 3 5.36 -30.61 15.58
CA PHE A 3 4.66 -30.46 14.31
C PHE A 3 5.52 -29.61 13.38
N ALA A 4 5.76 -30.10 12.17
CA ALA A 4 6.43 -29.36 11.14
C ALA A 4 5.43 -28.40 10.45
N GLU A 5 5.91 -27.25 10.02
CA GLU A 5 5.14 -26.36 9.14
C GLU A 5 4.91 -27.03 7.78
N SER A 6 3.77 -26.73 7.15
CA SER A 6 3.50 -27.21 5.79
C SER A 6 4.47 -26.57 4.78
N ASN A 7 4.68 -27.23 3.64
CA ASN A 7 5.52 -26.71 2.56
C ASN A 7 5.06 -25.31 2.10
N VAL A 8 3.75 -25.05 2.10
CA VAL A 8 3.18 -23.75 1.74
C VAL A 8 3.63 -22.68 2.73
N LEU A 9 3.59 -22.94 4.05
CA LEU A 9 4.06 -22.00 5.07
C LEU A 9 5.57 -21.78 5.01
N GLN A 10 6.34 -22.81 4.72
CA GLN A 10 7.80 -22.69 4.54
C GLN A 10 8.17 -21.85 3.31
N GLY A 11 7.28 -21.78 2.30
CA GLY A 11 7.42 -20.94 1.11
C GLY A 11 7.08 -19.45 1.32
N LEU A 12 6.55 -19.07 2.50
CA LEU A 12 6.23 -17.66 2.76
C LEU A 12 7.50 -16.79 2.86
N PRO A 13 7.47 -15.55 2.35
CA PRO A 13 8.59 -14.63 2.44
C PRO A 13 8.92 -14.29 3.90
N LYS A 14 10.19 -14.06 4.19
CA LYS A 14 10.60 -13.56 5.50
C LYS A 14 10.04 -12.17 5.74
N GLN A 15 9.58 -11.92 6.97
CA GLN A 15 9.01 -10.62 7.37
C GLN A 15 10.11 -9.56 7.51
N PHE A 16 10.34 -8.80 6.43
CA PHE A 16 11.35 -7.76 6.35
C PHE A 16 11.22 -6.70 7.45
N PHE A 17 10.02 -6.13 7.63
CA PHE A 17 9.80 -5.06 8.60
C PHE A 17 10.00 -5.49 10.05
N ALA A 18 9.76 -6.76 10.38
CA ALA A 18 10.00 -7.28 11.73
C ALA A 18 11.49 -7.18 12.13
N ASN A 19 12.40 -7.44 11.18
CA ASN A 19 13.83 -7.31 11.42
C ASN A 19 14.26 -5.85 11.60
N LEU A 20 13.74 -4.94 10.78
CA LEU A 20 13.99 -3.50 10.93
C LEU A 20 13.54 -3.00 12.31
N VAL A 21 12.32 -3.36 12.73
CA VAL A 21 11.79 -3.00 14.07
C VAL A 21 12.69 -3.54 15.18
N LYS A 22 13.19 -4.77 15.04
CA LYS A 22 14.12 -5.37 16.03
C LYS A 22 15.43 -4.58 16.13
N LYS A 23 16.05 -4.20 14.99
CA LYS A 23 17.28 -3.38 14.95
C LYS A 23 17.04 -2.01 15.62
N VAL A 24 15.94 -1.34 15.29
CA VAL A 24 15.56 -0.03 15.86
C VAL A 24 15.36 -0.11 17.36
N ASN A 25 14.57 -1.10 17.83
CA ASN A 25 14.32 -1.28 19.27
C ASN A 25 15.60 -1.60 20.04
N ALA A 26 16.50 -2.40 19.47
CA ALA A 26 17.81 -2.68 20.09
C ALA A 26 18.63 -1.38 20.24
N LYS A 27 18.62 -0.50 19.26
CA LYS A 27 19.32 0.80 19.34
C LYS A 27 18.69 1.73 20.39
N ILE A 28 17.35 1.81 20.44
CA ILE A 28 16.63 2.57 21.47
C ILE A 28 16.96 2.05 22.87
N ALA A 29 17.07 0.75 23.06
CA ALA A 29 17.40 0.13 24.34
C ALA A 29 18.80 0.50 24.86
N THR A 30 19.70 1.01 24.02
CA THR A 30 21.00 1.58 24.45
C THR A 30 20.90 2.99 25.01
N GLY A 31 19.70 3.59 25.06
CA GLY A 31 19.47 4.98 25.46
C GLY A 31 19.64 5.99 24.31
N ALA A 32 19.80 5.53 23.06
CA ALA A 32 19.93 6.41 21.90
C ALA A 32 18.58 7.05 21.54
N ASP A 33 18.59 8.37 21.26
CA ASP A 33 17.46 9.09 20.68
C ASP A 33 17.39 8.78 19.15
N VAL A 34 16.66 7.72 18.80
CA VAL A 34 16.53 7.27 17.43
C VAL A 34 15.43 8.04 16.71
N ILE A 35 15.78 8.67 15.57
CA ILE A 35 14.80 9.24 14.63
C ILE A 35 14.39 8.14 13.66
N ASN A 36 13.18 7.59 13.84
CA ASN A 36 12.71 6.46 13.02
C ASN A 36 11.97 6.93 11.78
N LEU A 37 12.67 7.03 10.65
CA LEU A 37 12.13 7.28 9.32
C LEU A 37 11.83 5.98 8.53
N GLY A 38 12.11 4.81 9.09
CA GLY A 38 11.88 3.51 8.44
C GLY A 38 10.44 3.00 8.54
N GLN A 39 9.61 3.63 9.37
CA GLN A 39 8.25 3.18 9.64
C GLN A 39 7.27 3.48 8.49
N GLY A 40 6.16 2.74 8.45
CA GLY A 40 5.07 2.92 7.48
C GLY A 40 3.69 2.97 8.14
N ASN A 41 3.66 3.17 9.46
CA ASN A 41 2.42 3.29 10.23
C ASN A 41 2.02 4.77 10.33
N PRO A 42 0.80 5.17 9.93
CA PRO A 42 0.30 6.53 10.13
C PRO A 42 0.48 7.00 11.58
N ASP A 43 0.93 8.23 11.76
CA ASP A 43 1.28 8.81 13.06
C ASP A 43 0.18 9.71 13.65
N GLN A 44 -0.80 10.08 12.84
CA GLN A 44 -1.92 10.90 13.29
C GLN A 44 -3.05 10.04 13.85
N PRO A 45 -3.85 10.56 14.81
CA PRO A 45 -5.01 9.85 15.33
C PRO A 45 -6.10 9.69 14.26
N THR A 46 -6.94 8.67 14.42
CA THR A 46 -8.21 8.58 13.69
C THR A 46 -9.08 9.81 14.02
N PRO A 47 -9.72 10.48 13.03
CA PRO A 47 -10.57 11.63 13.27
C PRO A 47 -11.66 11.37 14.32
N ASP A 48 -11.88 12.32 15.23
CA ASP A 48 -12.77 12.20 16.39
C ASP A 48 -14.20 11.80 16.04
N PHE A 49 -14.73 12.32 14.92
CA PHE A 49 -16.09 11.98 14.49
C PHE A 49 -16.24 10.49 14.11
N ILE A 50 -15.17 9.85 13.61
CA ILE A 50 -15.14 8.41 13.30
C ILE A 50 -15.05 7.61 14.61
N VAL A 51 -14.19 8.05 15.55
CA VAL A 51 -14.07 7.43 16.87
C VAL A 51 -15.40 7.48 17.62
N LYS A 52 -16.07 8.64 17.60
CA LYS A 52 -17.40 8.83 18.21
C LYS A 52 -18.45 7.89 17.58
N ALA A 53 -18.49 7.80 16.25
CA ALA A 53 -19.38 6.87 15.57
C ALA A 53 -19.12 5.41 16.01
N MET A 54 -17.86 5.01 16.17
CA MET A 54 -17.51 3.67 16.67
C MET A 54 -18.02 3.46 18.11
N GLN A 55 -17.83 4.42 19.00
CA GLN A 55 -18.30 4.36 20.40
C GLN A 55 -19.82 4.20 20.47
N GLU A 56 -20.56 5.02 19.72
CA GLU A 56 -22.03 4.96 19.65
C GLU A 56 -22.49 3.60 19.11
N GLN A 57 -21.88 3.10 18.05
CA GLN A 57 -22.28 1.84 17.42
C GLN A 57 -21.87 0.61 18.23
N THR A 58 -20.81 0.69 19.02
CA THR A 58 -20.44 -0.39 19.94
C THR A 58 -21.45 -0.54 21.08
N ALA A 59 -22.18 0.50 21.45
CA ALA A 59 -23.25 0.43 22.44
C ALA A 59 -24.55 -0.22 21.91
N VAL A 60 -24.67 -0.45 20.60
CA VAL A 60 -25.87 -1.03 19.98
C VAL A 60 -25.85 -2.55 20.07
N PRO A 61 -26.79 -3.21 20.82
CA PRO A 61 -26.74 -4.67 21.06
C PRO A 61 -26.76 -5.53 19.79
N ASN A 62 -27.42 -5.06 18.72
CA ASN A 62 -27.51 -5.81 17.48
C ASN A 62 -26.17 -5.88 16.74
N ASN A 63 -25.25 -4.93 16.96
CA ASN A 63 -23.93 -4.96 16.36
C ASN A 63 -23.00 -6.02 16.96
N HIS A 64 -23.40 -6.68 18.07
CA HIS A 64 -22.65 -7.79 18.68
C HIS A 64 -23.01 -9.17 18.12
N LYS A 65 -24.01 -9.24 17.24
CA LYS A 65 -24.39 -10.48 16.56
C LYS A 65 -23.52 -10.70 15.34
N TYR A 66 -23.50 -11.91 14.82
CA TYR A 66 -22.93 -12.16 13.50
C TYR A 66 -23.51 -11.16 12.50
N SER A 67 -22.66 -10.48 11.76
CA SER A 67 -23.11 -9.58 10.69
C SER A 67 -23.54 -10.39 9.47
N GLN A 68 -24.13 -9.69 8.49
CA GLN A 68 -24.42 -10.31 7.20
C GLN A 68 -23.08 -10.78 6.57
N PHE A 69 -23.11 -11.97 5.99
CA PHE A 69 -22.03 -12.43 5.14
C PHE A 69 -21.76 -11.38 4.05
N ARG A 70 -20.49 -11.22 3.68
CA ARG A 70 -20.04 -10.28 2.63
C ARG A 70 -20.16 -8.79 3.00
N GLY A 71 -20.41 -8.47 4.27
CA GLY A 71 -20.43 -7.12 4.81
C GLY A 71 -21.79 -6.42 4.77
N ASP A 72 -21.83 -5.23 5.39
CA ASP A 72 -23.03 -4.40 5.48
C ASP A 72 -23.37 -3.78 4.10
N PRO A 73 -24.59 -4.01 3.56
CA PRO A 73 -25.01 -3.37 2.30
C PRO A 73 -24.94 -1.85 2.33
N ALA A 74 -25.12 -1.23 3.52
CA ALA A 74 -24.98 0.22 3.65
C ALA A 74 -23.51 0.68 3.47
N LEU A 75 -22.55 -0.12 3.91
CA LEU A 75 -21.13 0.17 3.67
C LEU A 75 -20.77 0.02 2.19
N LYS A 76 -21.30 -1.01 1.51
CA LYS A 76 -21.09 -1.17 0.06
C LYS A 76 -21.67 0.01 -0.72
N ARG A 77 -22.89 0.48 -0.37
CA ARG A 77 -23.46 1.68 -0.97
C ARG A 77 -22.61 2.91 -0.70
N ALA A 78 -22.16 3.12 0.55
CA ALA A 78 -21.29 4.25 0.90
C ALA A 78 -19.97 4.23 0.13
N ALA A 79 -19.40 3.05 -0.13
CA ALA A 79 -18.19 2.89 -0.95
C ALA A 79 -18.48 3.23 -2.43
N ALA A 80 -19.60 2.80 -3.00
CA ALA A 80 -20.02 3.15 -4.37
C ALA A 80 -20.25 4.66 -4.50
N ASP A 81 -20.97 5.29 -3.56
CA ASP A 81 -21.21 6.73 -3.55
C ASP A 81 -19.92 7.54 -3.39
N PHE A 82 -18.98 7.04 -2.58
CA PHE A 82 -17.66 7.62 -2.42
C PHE A 82 -16.88 7.58 -3.74
N TYR A 83 -16.86 6.45 -4.45
CA TYR A 83 -16.17 6.36 -5.75
C TYR A 83 -16.82 7.24 -6.80
N LYS A 84 -18.14 7.33 -6.83
CA LYS A 84 -18.86 8.24 -7.73
C LYS A 84 -18.51 9.70 -7.44
N ARG A 85 -18.50 10.10 -6.16
CA ARG A 85 -18.23 11.48 -5.74
C ARG A 85 -16.76 11.87 -5.95
N GLU A 86 -15.83 10.98 -5.55
CA GLU A 86 -14.41 11.30 -5.52
C GLU A 86 -13.69 11.04 -6.85
N TYR A 87 -14.16 10.08 -7.63
CA TYR A 87 -13.47 9.61 -8.85
C TYR A 87 -14.37 9.58 -10.09
N GLY A 88 -15.67 9.88 -9.97
CA GLY A 88 -16.61 9.79 -11.10
C GLY A 88 -16.88 8.36 -11.57
N VAL A 89 -16.55 7.35 -10.75
CA VAL A 89 -16.71 5.94 -11.08
C VAL A 89 -18.03 5.42 -10.54
N GLU A 90 -18.87 4.88 -11.42
CA GLU A 90 -20.11 4.23 -11.04
C GLU A 90 -19.88 2.73 -10.77
N LEU A 91 -20.31 2.28 -9.58
CA LEU A 91 -20.16 0.90 -9.11
C LEU A 91 -21.53 0.34 -8.68
N ASN A 92 -21.77 -0.91 -9.02
CA ASN A 92 -22.88 -1.67 -8.45
C ASN A 92 -22.48 -2.15 -7.03
N PRO A 93 -23.10 -1.66 -5.95
CA PRO A 93 -22.69 -2.01 -4.59
C PRO A 93 -22.85 -3.49 -4.27
N ASP A 94 -23.77 -4.20 -4.92
CA ASP A 94 -24.05 -5.60 -4.62
C ASP A 94 -23.10 -6.55 -5.33
N LYS A 95 -22.57 -6.17 -6.51
CA LYS A 95 -21.78 -7.04 -7.38
C LYS A 95 -20.30 -6.62 -7.51
N GLU A 96 -20.04 -5.32 -7.40
CA GLU A 96 -18.73 -4.75 -7.72
C GLU A 96 -17.97 -4.24 -6.46
N ILE A 97 -18.43 -4.61 -5.24
CA ILE A 97 -17.78 -4.23 -3.98
C ILE A 97 -17.71 -5.42 -3.01
N ALA A 98 -16.51 -5.70 -2.49
CA ALA A 98 -16.26 -6.62 -1.39
C ALA A 98 -15.69 -5.87 -0.18
N ILE A 99 -16.23 -6.13 1.02
CA ILE A 99 -15.71 -5.56 2.27
C ILE A 99 -14.57 -6.44 2.78
N LEU A 100 -13.46 -5.80 3.19
CA LEU A 100 -12.23 -6.47 3.56
C LEU A 100 -11.82 -6.14 5.00
N GLY A 101 -11.22 -7.09 5.69
CA GLY A 101 -10.51 -6.88 6.96
C GLY A 101 -9.19 -6.12 6.79
N GLY A 102 -9.23 -5.01 6.00
CA GLY A 102 -8.10 -4.25 5.48
C GLY A 102 -7.66 -4.73 4.08
N SER A 103 -7.15 -3.83 3.25
CA SER A 103 -6.78 -4.13 1.85
C SER A 103 -5.79 -5.29 1.71
N LYS A 104 -4.83 -5.42 2.66
CA LYS A 104 -3.85 -6.52 2.66
C LYS A 104 -4.50 -7.91 2.54
N ILE A 105 -5.63 -8.14 3.24
CA ILE A 105 -6.32 -9.43 3.17
C ILE A 105 -6.80 -9.71 1.75
N GLY A 106 -7.48 -8.77 1.10
CA GLY A 106 -7.94 -8.94 -0.28
C GLY A 106 -6.80 -9.13 -1.27
N LEU A 107 -5.67 -8.43 -1.06
CA LEU A 107 -4.46 -8.62 -1.89
C LEU A 107 -3.84 -10.00 -1.75
N VAL A 108 -3.99 -10.67 -0.59
CA VAL A 108 -3.53 -12.05 -0.37
C VAL A 108 -4.57 -13.07 -0.83
N GLU A 109 -5.85 -12.79 -0.60
CA GLU A 109 -6.96 -13.70 -0.91
C GLU A 109 -7.20 -13.85 -2.42
N LEU A 110 -7.09 -12.77 -3.18
CA LEU A 110 -7.45 -12.81 -4.59
C LEU A 110 -6.60 -13.77 -5.43
N PRO A 111 -5.25 -13.78 -5.34
CA PRO A 111 -4.46 -14.79 -6.05
C PRO A 111 -4.90 -16.21 -5.70
N PHE A 112 -5.15 -16.47 -4.42
CA PHE A 112 -5.61 -17.78 -3.95
C PHE A 112 -7.02 -18.13 -4.45
N ALA A 113 -7.89 -17.14 -4.64
CA ALA A 113 -9.27 -17.34 -5.09
C ALA A 113 -9.41 -17.58 -6.60
N ILE A 114 -8.51 -17.02 -7.44
CA ILE A 114 -8.69 -17.03 -8.89
C ILE A 114 -7.55 -17.70 -9.67
N LEU A 115 -6.42 -18.02 -9.03
CA LEU A 115 -5.28 -18.65 -9.68
C LEU A 115 -5.13 -20.10 -9.23
N ASN A 116 -4.55 -20.91 -10.11
CA ASN A 116 -4.19 -22.29 -9.82
C ASN A 116 -2.68 -22.42 -9.61
N PRO A 117 -2.21 -23.43 -8.87
CA PRO A 117 -0.78 -23.74 -8.79
C PRO A 117 -0.13 -23.84 -10.17
N GLY A 118 0.98 -23.11 -10.38
CA GLY A 118 1.69 -23.03 -11.65
C GLY A 118 1.18 -21.96 -12.63
N ASP A 119 0.09 -21.25 -12.34
CA ASP A 119 -0.24 -20.00 -13.05
C ASP A 119 0.84 -18.94 -12.77
N THR A 120 1.00 -17.99 -13.67
CA THR A 120 2.00 -16.91 -13.50
C THR A 120 1.35 -15.59 -13.05
N MET A 121 1.98 -14.96 -12.07
CA MET A 121 1.60 -13.64 -11.54
C MET A 121 2.69 -12.61 -11.80
N LEU A 122 2.31 -11.40 -12.27
CA LEU A 122 3.23 -10.28 -12.48
C LEU A 122 3.17 -9.35 -11.26
N LEU A 123 4.32 -9.13 -10.60
CA LEU A 123 4.45 -8.23 -9.45
C LEU A 123 5.42 -7.08 -9.73
N PRO A 124 5.15 -5.88 -9.20
CA PRO A 124 6.08 -4.75 -9.30
C PRO A 124 7.34 -4.98 -8.47
N ASP A 125 8.49 -4.54 -8.98
CA ASP A 125 9.77 -4.54 -8.27
C ASP A 125 10.53 -3.23 -8.55
N PRO A 126 10.59 -2.28 -7.57
CA PRO A 126 10.13 -2.40 -6.19
C PRO A 126 8.62 -2.57 -6.01
N GLY A 127 8.23 -3.30 -4.95
CA GLY A 127 6.84 -3.54 -4.60
C GLY A 127 6.63 -3.72 -3.09
N TYR A 128 5.37 -3.70 -2.69
CA TYR A 128 5.01 -3.98 -1.30
C TYR A 128 5.28 -5.47 -0.98
N PRO A 129 6.11 -5.80 0.04
CA PRO A 129 6.59 -7.17 0.26
C PRO A 129 5.49 -8.22 0.47
N ASP A 130 4.35 -7.81 1.02
CA ASP A 130 3.26 -8.74 1.32
C ASP A 130 2.51 -9.25 0.06
N TYR A 131 2.75 -8.70 -1.13
CA TYR A 131 2.23 -9.29 -2.38
C TYR A 131 2.77 -10.69 -2.61
N LEU A 132 4.02 -10.94 -2.20
CA LEU A 132 4.66 -12.26 -2.26
C LEU A 132 3.93 -13.31 -1.43
N SER A 133 3.25 -12.89 -0.36
CA SER A 133 2.48 -13.80 0.50
C SER A 133 1.29 -14.42 -0.24
N GLY A 134 0.55 -13.60 -1.01
CA GLY A 134 -0.57 -14.09 -1.82
C GLY A 134 -0.11 -15.08 -2.89
N ALA A 135 0.98 -14.76 -3.58
CA ALA A 135 1.58 -15.65 -4.58
C ALA A 135 2.06 -16.98 -3.99
N ALA A 136 2.73 -16.95 -2.84
CA ALA A 136 3.21 -18.15 -2.15
C ALA A 136 2.05 -19.05 -1.68
N LEU A 137 0.99 -18.46 -1.10
CA LEU A 137 -0.20 -19.20 -0.69
C LEU A 137 -0.95 -19.82 -1.88
N ALA A 138 -1.02 -19.12 -3.00
CA ALA A 138 -1.62 -19.62 -4.24
C ALA A 138 -0.70 -20.60 -5.00
N GLN A 139 0.55 -20.76 -4.59
CA GLN A 139 1.57 -21.63 -5.23
C GLN A 139 1.77 -21.30 -6.72
N VAL A 140 1.77 -20.01 -7.05
CA VAL A 140 1.92 -19.52 -8.42
C VAL A 140 3.35 -19.13 -8.74
N ASP A 141 3.70 -19.19 -10.03
CA ASP A 141 4.98 -18.70 -10.52
C ASP A 141 5.00 -17.17 -10.54
N LEU A 142 6.16 -16.58 -10.21
CA LEU A 142 6.33 -15.14 -10.18
C LEU A 142 7.17 -14.64 -11.34
N SER A 143 6.75 -13.52 -11.94
CA SER A 143 7.60 -12.70 -12.78
C SER A 143 7.53 -11.25 -12.34
N LEU A 144 8.70 -10.59 -12.28
CA LEU A 144 8.82 -9.25 -11.74
C LEU A 144 8.81 -8.21 -12.86
N MET A 145 7.98 -7.20 -12.70
CA MET A 145 7.96 -6.01 -13.53
C MET A 145 8.92 -4.98 -12.92
N ARG A 146 10.09 -4.80 -13.53
CA ARG A 146 11.10 -3.86 -13.04
C ARG A 146 10.64 -2.41 -13.20
N LEU A 147 10.45 -1.72 -12.07
CA LEU A 147 10.10 -0.30 -12.04
C LEU A 147 11.39 0.52 -12.02
N LYS A 148 11.67 1.21 -13.12
CA LYS A 148 12.92 1.98 -13.31
C LYS A 148 12.65 3.47 -13.16
N GLU A 149 13.59 4.22 -12.57
CA GLU A 149 13.50 5.67 -12.41
C GLU A 149 13.28 6.39 -13.76
N LYS A 150 13.96 5.96 -14.83
CA LYS A 150 13.81 6.51 -16.18
C LYS A 150 12.37 6.46 -16.71
N ASN A 151 11.54 5.55 -16.18
CA ASN A 151 10.13 5.38 -16.52
C ASN A 151 9.22 5.92 -15.40
N ASN A 152 9.74 6.78 -14.52
CA ASN A 152 9.03 7.28 -13.33
C ASN A 152 8.47 6.14 -12.46
N PHE A 153 9.21 5.04 -12.32
CA PHE A 153 8.81 3.83 -11.59
C PHE A 153 7.46 3.26 -12.05
N MET A 154 7.13 3.40 -13.32
CA MET A 154 6.04 2.66 -13.98
C MET A 154 6.63 1.48 -14.77
N PRO A 155 5.96 0.31 -14.80
CA PRO A 155 6.42 -0.81 -15.61
C PRO A 155 6.37 -0.46 -17.10
N ASP A 156 7.37 -0.95 -17.82
CA ASP A 156 7.34 -1.00 -19.28
C ASP A 156 6.97 -2.43 -19.69
N TYR A 157 5.78 -2.61 -20.25
CA TYR A 157 5.30 -3.92 -20.64
C TYR A 157 6.07 -4.53 -21.81
N HIS A 158 6.84 -3.73 -22.56
CA HIS A 158 7.75 -4.20 -23.60
C HIS A 158 9.02 -4.87 -23.03
N ASP A 159 9.37 -4.58 -21.77
CA ASP A 159 10.49 -5.24 -21.09
C ASP A 159 10.14 -6.69 -20.65
N LEU A 160 8.85 -7.10 -20.74
CA LEU A 160 8.41 -8.44 -20.32
C LEU A 160 8.67 -9.49 -21.41
N ASP A 161 9.15 -10.66 -20.98
CA ASP A 161 9.28 -11.80 -21.88
C ASP A 161 7.89 -12.22 -22.40
N PRO A 162 7.67 -12.26 -23.74
CA PRO A 162 6.40 -12.69 -24.34
C PRO A 162 5.94 -14.09 -23.89
N GLN A 163 6.86 -15.00 -23.57
CA GLN A 163 6.52 -16.32 -23.05
C GLN A 163 5.96 -16.27 -21.63
N ILE A 164 6.44 -15.33 -20.81
CA ILE A 164 5.90 -15.06 -19.49
C ILE A 164 4.52 -14.39 -19.60
N VAL A 165 4.40 -13.38 -20.46
CA VAL A 165 3.12 -12.67 -20.69
C VAL A 165 2.03 -13.64 -21.09
N LYS A 166 2.33 -14.60 -21.97
CA LYS A 166 1.37 -15.62 -22.41
C LYS A 166 0.85 -16.52 -21.28
N LYS A 167 1.64 -16.73 -20.23
CA LYS A 167 1.28 -17.53 -19.05
C LYS A 167 0.66 -16.70 -17.92
N ALA A 168 0.89 -15.39 -17.93
CA ALA A 168 0.44 -14.51 -16.87
C ALA A 168 -1.10 -14.45 -16.83
N LYS A 169 -1.66 -14.49 -15.61
CA LYS A 169 -3.10 -14.44 -15.35
C LYS A 169 -3.49 -13.24 -14.50
N LEU A 170 -2.56 -12.72 -13.70
CA LEU A 170 -2.83 -11.64 -12.76
C LEU A 170 -1.63 -10.70 -12.68
N MET A 171 -1.88 -9.39 -12.59
CA MET A 171 -0.87 -8.35 -12.45
C MET A 171 -1.23 -7.40 -11.32
N TYR A 172 -0.25 -7.07 -10.47
CA TYR A 172 -0.44 -6.08 -9.41
C TYR A 172 0.23 -4.76 -9.76
N LEU A 173 -0.46 -3.66 -9.42
CA LEU A 173 0.02 -2.28 -9.51
C LEU A 173 -0.27 -1.58 -8.19
N ASN A 174 0.53 -0.55 -7.86
CA ASN A 174 0.33 0.27 -6.67
C ASN A 174 0.74 1.72 -6.96
N TYR A 175 -0.23 2.62 -7.08
CA TYR A 175 -0.01 4.06 -7.30
C TYR A 175 -1.07 4.89 -6.55
N PRO A 176 -0.69 5.89 -5.73
CA PRO A 176 0.70 6.27 -5.37
C PRO A 176 1.48 5.12 -4.78
N ASN A 177 2.74 5.00 -5.21
CA ASN A 177 3.54 3.80 -4.98
C ASN A 177 4.21 3.77 -3.59
N ASN A 178 4.22 2.62 -2.97
CA ASN A 178 5.11 2.25 -1.89
C ASN A 178 6.15 1.26 -2.45
N PRO A 179 7.45 1.62 -2.52
CA PRO A 179 8.12 2.64 -1.69
C PRO A 179 8.40 3.98 -2.37
N THR A 180 8.22 4.13 -3.69
CA THR A 180 8.85 5.20 -4.47
C THR A 180 8.15 6.56 -4.39
N GLY A 181 6.86 6.60 -4.01
CA GLY A 181 6.04 7.81 -4.06
C GLY A 181 5.63 8.23 -5.48
N ALA A 182 5.91 7.40 -6.50
CA ALA A 182 5.48 7.62 -7.87
C ALA A 182 3.94 7.60 -7.98
N VAL A 183 3.40 8.35 -8.93
CA VAL A 183 1.96 8.41 -9.22
C VAL A 183 1.69 8.01 -10.65
N ALA A 184 0.58 7.29 -10.88
CA ALA A 184 0.16 6.90 -12.22
C ALA A 184 -0.33 8.10 -13.03
N THR A 185 -0.25 7.98 -14.35
CA THR A 185 -0.85 8.90 -15.32
C THR A 185 -2.04 8.26 -16.04
N PRO A 186 -2.98 9.04 -16.58
CA PRO A 186 -4.09 8.49 -17.38
C PRO A 186 -3.58 7.59 -18.52
N ASP A 187 -2.60 8.05 -19.30
CA ASP A 187 -1.98 7.29 -20.39
C ASP A 187 -1.39 5.94 -19.93
N PHE A 188 -0.76 5.90 -18.74
CA PHE A 188 -0.25 4.65 -18.19
C PHE A 188 -1.39 3.66 -17.91
N PHE A 189 -2.50 4.10 -17.33
CA PHE A 189 -3.64 3.22 -17.07
C PHE A 189 -4.36 2.80 -18.35
N GLU A 190 -4.47 3.67 -19.35
CA GLU A 190 -4.99 3.29 -20.69
C GLU A 190 -4.16 2.19 -21.34
N ARG A 191 -2.82 2.33 -21.33
CA ARG A 191 -1.91 1.28 -21.81
C ARG A 191 -2.02 0.00 -20.98
N THR A 192 -2.22 0.11 -19.67
CA THR A 192 -2.43 -1.05 -18.79
C THR A 192 -3.71 -1.81 -19.17
N VAL A 193 -4.82 -1.10 -19.35
CA VAL A 193 -6.09 -1.74 -19.77
C VAL A 193 -5.95 -2.40 -21.13
N ALA A 194 -5.31 -1.74 -22.09
CA ALA A 194 -5.07 -2.32 -23.42
C ALA A 194 -4.22 -3.59 -23.34
N PHE A 195 -3.13 -3.56 -22.58
CA PHE A 195 -2.24 -4.70 -22.36
C PHE A 195 -2.97 -5.87 -21.67
N ALA A 196 -3.74 -5.57 -20.63
CA ALA A 196 -4.51 -6.55 -19.88
C ALA A 196 -5.56 -7.25 -20.76
N ASN A 197 -6.33 -6.48 -21.54
CA ASN A 197 -7.31 -7.01 -22.49
C ASN A 197 -6.66 -7.89 -23.55
N GLN A 198 -5.58 -7.41 -24.17
CA GLN A 198 -4.89 -8.14 -25.25
C GLN A 198 -4.37 -9.50 -24.78
N ASN A 199 -3.91 -9.59 -23.53
CA ASN A 199 -3.24 -10.77 -22.99
C ASN A 199 -4.11 -11.56 -22.00
N GLN A 200 -5.36 -11.12 -21.76
CA GLN A 200 -6.29 -11.74 -20.81
C GLN A 200 -5.71 -11.84 -19.39
N ILE A 201 -5.07 -10.75 -18.93
CA ILE A 201 -4.45 -10.65 -17.61
C ILE A 201 -5.36 -9.82 -16.71
N GLY A 202 -5.74 -10.35 -15.55
CA GLY A 202 -6.44 -9.60 -14.51
C GLY A 202 -5.53 -8.52 -13.89
N VAL A 203 -6.08 -7.35 -13.55
CA VAL A 203 -5.34 -6.26 -12.92
C VAL A 203 -5.83 -6.02 -11.51
N VAL A 204 -4.91 -5.93 -10.56
CA VAL A 204 -5.19 -5.47 -9.19
C VAL A 204 -4.42 -4.17 -8.96
N HIS A 205 -5.14 -3.09 -8.74
CA HIS A 205 -4.55 -1.83 -8.34
C HIS A 205 -4.69 -1.65 -6.81
N ASP A 206 -3.57 -1.75 -6.09
CA ASP A 206 -3.51 -1.41 -4.66
C ASP A 206 -3.51 0.12 -4.51
N PHE A 207 -4.70 0.69 -4.23
CA PHE A 207 -4.92 2.12 -4.11
C PHE A 207 -4.87 2.60 -2.66
N ALA A 208 -3.96 2.03 -1.88
CA ALA A 208 -3.83 2.33 -0.45
C ALA A 208 -3.61 3.82 -0.15
N TYR A 209 -3.00 4.56 -1.07
CA TYR A 209 -2.69 5.98 -0.93
C TYR A 209 -3.56 6.86 -1.85
N GLY A 210 -4.73 6.40 -2.24
CA GLY A 210 -5.60 7.05 -3.23
C GLY A 210 -6.03 8.48 -2.91
N ALA A 211 -6.00 8.88 -1.64
CA ALA A 211 -6.25 10.26 -1.25
C ALA A 211 -4.98 11.12 -1.14
N ILE A 212 -3.78 10.51 -1.09
CA ILE A 212 -2.53 11.21 -0.74
C ILE A 212 -1.75 11.54 -2.00
N GLY A 213 -2.09 12.67 -2.60
CA GLY A 213 -1.38 13.27 -3.73
C GLY A 213 -0.94 14.68 -3.39
N PHE A 214 0.12 15.16 -4.02
CA PHE A 214 0.79 16.41 -3.73
C PHE A 214 0.76 17.37 -4.92
N ASP A 215 1.18 18.62 -4.67
CA ASP A 215 1.29 19.68 -5.68
C ASP A 215 -0.08 19.98 -6.36
N GLY A 216 -1.18 19.92 -5.57
CA GLY A 216 -2.54 20.13 -6.04
C GLY A 216 -3.10 19.02 -6.94
N LYS A 217 -2.41 17.88 -7.04
CA LYS A 217 -2.82 16.76 -7.90
C LYS A 217 -3.37 15.61 -7.05
N LYS A 218 -4.66 15.32 -7.24
CA LYS A 218 -5.29 14.14 -6.65
C LYS A 218 -4.85 12.88 -7.42
N PRO A 219 -4.51 11.78 -6.74
CA PRO A 219 -4.26 10.51 -7.41
C PRO A 219 -5.49 10.06 -8.19
N ILE A 220 -5.27 9.47 -9.36
CA ILE A 220 -6.33 8.92 -10.20
C ILE A 220 -6.60 7.46 -9.81
N SER A 221 -7.88 7.08 -9.80
CA SER A 221 -8.29 5.69 -9.66
C SER A 221 -8.07 4.96 -10.99
N PHE A 222 -7.59 3.72 -10.94
CA PHE A 222 -7.52 2.84 -12.12
C PHE A 222 -8.90 2.67 -12.77
N LEU A 223 -9.95 2.59 -11.95
CA LEU A 223 -11.33 2.38 -12.41
C LEU A 223 -11.92 3.58 -13.17
N GLN A 224 -11.25 4.75 -13.17
CA GLN A 224 -11.63 5.90 -14.02
C GLN A 224 -11.30 5.64 -15.50
N THR A 225 -10.39 4.70 -15.78
CA THR A 225 -9.98 4.39 -17.14
C THR A 225 -11.06 3.54 -17.83
N PRO A 226 -11.52 3.91 -19.04
CA PRO A 226 -12.46 3.09 -19.77
C PRO A 226 -11.94 1.66 -19.97
N GLY A 227 -12.79 0.66 -19.70
CA GLY A 227 -12.43 -0.75 -19.78
C GLY A 227 -11.72 -1.31 -18.54
N ALA A 228 -11.43 -0.51 -17.52
CA ALA A 228 -10.71 -0.98 -16.33
C ALA A 228 -11.53 -1.96 -15.49
N LYS A 229 -12.85 -1.73 -15.36
CA LYS A 229 -13.73 -2.64 -14.60
C LYS A 229 -13.88 -4.03 -15.24
N GLU A 230 -13.71 -4.11 -16.53
CA GLU A 230 -13.78 -5.37 -17.27
C GLU A 230 -12.55 -6.25 -16.99
N VAL A 231 -11.40 -5.62 -16.71
CA VAL A 231 -10.12 -6.33 -16.55
C VAL A 231 -9.62 -6.40 -15.10
N GLY A 232 -10.18 -5.64 -14.17
CA GLY A 232 -9.56 -5.62 -12.86
C GLY A 232 -10.37 -5.01 -11.72
N ILE A 233 -9.73 -5.01 -10.57
CA ILE A 233 -10.23 -4.42 -9.33
C ILE A 233 -9.22 -3.42 -8.75
N GLU A 234 -9.74 -2.58 -7.88
CA GLU A 234 -8.97 -1.66 -7.05
C GLU A 234 -9.23 -1.93 -5.58
N THR A 235 -8.19 -2.00 -4.74
CA THR A 235 -8.36 -2.13 -3.29
C THR A 235 -8.17 -0.77 -2.61
N TYR A 236 -9.12 -0.40 -1.76
CA TYR A 236 -9.06 0.83 -0.96
C TYR A 236 -8.99 0.52 0.52
N THR A 237 -8.16 1.24 1.27
CA THR A 237 -8.03 1.06 2.72
C THR A 237 -8.31 2.34 3.49
N PHE A 238 -8.99 2.20 4.63
CA PHE A 238 -9.15 3.31 5.58
C PHE A 238 -7.88 3.59 6.39
N SER A 239 -6.91 2.68 6.34
CA SER A 239 -5.68 2.75 7.14
C SER A 239 -4.89 4.03 6.94
N LYS A 240 -4.86 4.56 5.70
CA LYS A 240 -3.97 5.67 5.31
C LYS A 240 -4.71 7.01 5.25
N SER A 241 -5.88 7.04 4.60
CA SER A 241 -6.67 8.27 4.44
C SER A 241 -7.33 8.74 5.72
N TYR A 242 -7.66 7.81 6.65
CA TYR A 242 -8.37 8.12 7.89
C TYR A 242 -7.60 7.70 9.15
N ASN A 243 -6.32 7.36 9.03
CA ASN A 243 -5.48 6.90 10.16
C ASN A 243 -6.09 5.72 10.94
N MET A 244 -6.74 4.80 10.23
CA MET A 244 -7.44 3.64 10.79
C MET A 244 -6.65 2.33 10.62
N ALA A 245 -5.31 2.39 10.65
CA ALA A 245 -4.48 1.22 10.37
C ALA A 245 -4.76 0.04 11.32
N GLY A 246 -4.94 0.31 12.61
CA GLY A 246 -5.27 -0.68 13.62
C GLY A 246 -6.71 -1.23 13.54
N TRP A 247 -7.61 -0.55 12.84
CA TRP A 247 -9.02 -0.94 12.72
C TRP A 247 -9.25 -2.09 11.74
N ARG A 248 -8.31 -2.34 10.84
CA ARG A 248 -8.37 -3.43 9.87
C ARG A 248 -9.65 -3.41 9.03
N ILE A 249 -9.91 -2.33 8.31
CA ILE A 249 -11.06 -2.19 7.41
C ILE A 249 -10.62 -1.59 6.06
N GLY A 250 -11.22 -2.09 4.99
CA GLY A 250 -11.04 -1.67 3.61
C GLY A 250 -12.11 -2.27 2.73
N PHE A 251 -11.99 -2.09 1.44
CA PHE A 251 -12.85 -2.74 0.46
C PHE A 251 -12.09 -2.94 -0.86
N ALA A 252 -12.56 -3.87 -1.68
CA ALA A 252 -12.20 -3.99 -3.09
C ALA A 252 -13.38 -3.55 -3.95
N ALA A 253 -13.09 -2.96 -5.10
CA ALA A 253 -14.08 -2.47 -6.04
C ALA A 253 -13.66 -2.79 -7.49
N GLY A 254 -14.60 -3.08 -8.40
CA GLY A 254 -14.33 -3.30 -9.81
C GLY A 254 -14.98 -4.54 -10.40
N ASN A 255 -14.21 -5.37 -11.11
CA ASN A 255 -14.70 -6.54 -11.84
C ASN A 255 -15.56 -7.46 -10.95
N ALA A 256 -16.79 -7.74 -11.38
CA ALA A 256 -17.79 -8.46 -10.58
C ALA A 256 -17.37 -9.91 -10.29
N ASP A 257 -16.70 -10.59 -11.23
CA ASP A 257 -16.28 -11.98 -11.04
C ASP A 257 -15.12 -12.08 -10.04
N MET A 258 -14.17 -11.15 -10.10
CA MET A 258 -13.08 -11.06 -9.12
C MET A 258 -13.63 -10.72 -7.72
N ILE A 259 -14.61 -9.82 -7.62
CA ILE A 259 -15.29 -9.48 -6.38
C ILE A 259 -16.06 -10.67 -5.82
N GLU A 260 -16.76 -11.43 -6.67
CA GLU A 260 -17.47 -12.64 -6.24
C GLU A 260 -16.50 -13.72 -5.73
N ALA A 261 -15.33 -13.89 -6.39
CA ALA A 261 -14.31 -14.84 -5.94
C ALA A 261 -13.78 -14.48 -4.53
N ILE A 262 -13.53 -13.20 -4.25
CA ILE A 262 -13.15 -12.72 -2.91
C ILE A 262 -14.28 -13.02 -1.91
N ASN A 263 -15.52 -12.65 -2.23
CA ASN A 263 -16.65 -12.85 -1.34
C ASN A 263 -16.85 -14.34 -1.02
N LEU A 264 -16.79 -15.21 -2.03
CA LEU A 264 -16.92 -16.65 -1.85
C LEU A 264 -15.83 -17.21 -0.94
N LEU A 265 -14.59 -16.78 -1.12
CA LEU A 265 -13.49 -17.22 -0.25
C LEU A 265 -13.71 -16.74 1.19
N GLN A 266 -14.12 -15.48 1.37
CA GLN A 266 -14.38 -14.91 2.70
C GLN A 266 -15.57 -15.58 3.42
N ASP A 267 -16.58 -16.03 2.70
CA ASP A 267 -17.69 -16.81 3.28
C ASP A 267 -17.20 -18.08 4.00
N HIS A 268 -16.04 -18.62 3.57
CA HIS A 268 -15.42 -19.82 4.16
C HIS A 268 -14.30 -19.52 5.17
N LEU A 269 -13.66 -18.35 5.13
CA LEU A 269 -12.58 -17.99 6.04
C LEU A 269 -13.06 -17.25 7.29
N PHE A 270 -13.95 -16.29 7.12
CA PHE A 270 -14.54 -15.53 8.22
C PHE A 270 -15.86 -14.89 7.75
N VAL A 271 -16.75 -14.63 8.68
CA VAL A 271 -18.09 -14.14 8.31
C VAL A 271 -18.07 -12.73 7.77
N SER A 272 -17.57 -11.78 8.54
CA SER A 272 -17.47 -10.37 8.17
C SER A 272 -16.75 -9.55 9.25
N VAL A 273 -16.44 -8.30 8.91
CA VAL A 273 -15.89 -7.30 9.82
C VAL A 273 -16.95 -6.91 10.87
N PHE A 274 -16.50 -6.60 12.10
CA PHE A 274 -17.36 -6.20 13.21
C PHE A 274 -18.35 -5.08 12.80
N PRO A 275 -19.69 -5.24 13.03
CA PRO A 275 -20.69 -4.30 12.52
C PRO A 275 -20.49 -2.85 12.95
N ALA A 276 -20.11 -2.59 14.20
CA ALA A 276 -19.85 -1.22 14.66
C ALA A 276 -18.72 -0.55 13.87
N MET A 277 -17.68 -1.30 13.51
CA MET A 277 -16.58 -0.80 12.69
C MET A 277 -17.05 -0.48 11.26
N GLN A 278 -17.91 -1.31 10.67
CA GLN A 278 -18.50 -1.03 9.37
C GLN A 278 -19.34 0.26 9.39
N LYS A 279 -20.11 0.51 10.47
CA LYS A 279 -20.89 1.75 10.64
C LYS A 279 -19.96 2.98 10.77
N ALA A 280 -18.87 2.88 11.50
CA ALA A 280 -17.88 3.96 11.60
C ALA A 280 -17.20 4.23 10.23
N ALA A 281 -16.94 3.19 9.43
CA ALA A 281 -16.44 3.33 8.07
C ALA A 281 -17.44 4.04 7.13
N ILE A 282 -18.74 3.78 7.25
CA ILE A 282 -19.78 4.52 6.54
C ILE A 282 -19.69 6.02 6.87
N THR A 283 -19.54 6.35 8.17
CA THR A 283 -19.41 7.74 8.62
C THR A 283 -18.17 8.40 8.00
N ALA A 284 -17.04 7.68 7.90
CA ALA A 284 -15.82 8.18 7.27
C ALA A 284 -16.03 8.47 5.78
N LEU A 285 -16.62 7.53 5.01
CA LEU A 285 -16.83 7.70 3.57
C LEU A 285 -17.83 8.81 3.26
N ASN A 286 -18.88 8.97 4.08
CA ASN A 286 -19.93 9.98 3.89
C ASN A 286 -19.53 11.38 4.37
N SER A 287 -18.37 11.54 5.02
CA SER A 287 -17.89 12.86 5.46
C SER A 287 -17.55 13.77 4.27
N ASP A 288 -17.43 15.04 4.53
CA ASP A 288 -17.01 16.06 3.55
C ASP A 288 -15.51 15.97 3.18
N GLN A 289 -14.79 15.02 3.74
CA GLN A 289 -13.37 14.74 3.51
C GLN A 289 -12.41 15.88 3.94
N HIS A 290 -12.83 16.85 4.76
CA HIS A 290 -11.94 17.92 5.22
C HIS A 290 -10.74 17.38 5.99
N THR A 291 -10.93 16.40 6.89
CA THR A 291 -9.84 15.79 7.66
C THR A 291 -8.82 15.06 6.77
N VAL A 292 -9.27 14.52 5.64
CA VAL A 292 -8.38 13.90 4.64
C VAL A 292 -7.59 14.99 3.91
N ARG A 293 -8.22 16.12 3.54
CA ARG A 293 -7.50 17.25 2.93
C ARG A 293 -6.46 17.84 3.87
N ASP A 294 -6.79 18.00 5.16
CA ASP A 294 -5.85 18.49 6.17
C ASP A 294 -4.66 17.53 6.35
N LEU A 295 -4.93 16.22 6.36
CA LEU A 295 -3.89 15.19 6.42
C LEU A 295 -2.96 15.23 5.20
N VAL A 296 -3.52 15.40 4.00
CA VAL A 296 -2.73 15.55 2.76
C VAL A 296 -1.85 16.78 2.83
N ALA A 297 -2.39 17.92 3.27
CA ALA A 297 -1.63 19.16 3.44
C ALA A 297 -0.47 18.99 4.46
N LEU A 298 -0.70 18.25 5.55
CA LEU A 298 0.34 17.91 6.52
C LEU A 298 1.47 17.09 5.87
N TYR A 299 1.12 16.02 5.14
CA TYR A 299 2.15 15.18 4.49
C TYR A 299 2.88 15.90 3.37
N GLU A 300 2.21 16.77 2.63
CA GLU A 300 2.86 17.61 1.63
C GLU A 300 3.86 18.59 2.26
N LYS A 301 3.49 19.24 3.36
CA LYS A 301 4.38 20.10 4.14
C LYS A 301 5.60 19.33 4.64
N ARG A 302 5.40 18.13 5.20
CA ARG A 302 6.47 17.25 5.68
C ARG A 302 7.39 16.81 4.55
N ARG A 303 6.84 16.42 3.37
CA ARG A 303 7.63 16.12 2.18
C ARG A 303 8.52 17.30 1.79
N ASN A 304 7.94 18.47 1.67
CA ASN A 304 8.67 19.68 1.26
C ASN A 304 9.79 20.02 2.24
N GLN A 305 9.53 19.92 3.53
CA GLN A 305 10.53 20.17 4.56
C GLN A 305 11.65 19.13 4.55
N PHE A 306 11.32 17.85 4.46
CA PHE A 306 12.32 16.79 4.36
C PHE A 306 13.17 16.96 3.10
N PHE A 307 12.58 17.25 1.94
CA PHE A 307 13.30 17.46 0.69
C PHE A 307 14.25 18.66 0.77
N THR A 308 13.80 19.75 1.38
CA THR A 308 14.66 20.92 1.62
C THR A 308 15.85 20.56 2.50
N ALA A 309 15.59 19.85 3.60
CA ALA A 309 16.65 19.43 4.52
C ALA A 309 17.64 18.45 3.87
N ALA A 310 17.16 17.46 3.12
CA ALA A 310 17.98 16.49 2.41
C ALA A 310 18.89 17.16 1.35
N ARG A 311 18.32 18.04 0.52
CA ARG A 311 19.10 18.82 -0.47
C ARG A 311 20.15 19.69 0.16
N SER A 312 19.89 20.25 1.33
CA SER A 312 20.86 21.10 2.03
C SER A 312 22.14 20.37 2.46
N ILE A 313 22.11 19.05 2.45
CA ILE A 313 23.26 18.18 2.75
C ILE A 313 23.79 17.45 1.51
N GLY A 314 23.24 17.69 0.32
CA GLY A 314 23.61 17.03 -0.93
C GLY A 314 22.87 15.73 -1.23
N TRP A 315 21.90 15.34 -0.40
CA TRP A 315 21.11 14.12 -0.57
C TRP A 315 19.84 14.39 -1.39
N GLU A 316 19.90 14.13 -2.69
CA GLU A 316 18.83 14.48 -3.62
C GLU A 316 17.72 13.41 -3.63
N PRO A 317 16.48 13.75 -3.25
CA PRO A 317 15.36 12.81 -3.24
C PRO A 317 14.80 12.59 -4.66
N TYR A 318 14.33 11.36 -4.94
CA TYR A 318 13.42 11.15 -6.05
C TYR A 318 12.11 11.95 -5.83
N ARG A 319 11.58 12.53 -6.92
CA ARG A 319 10.37 13.35 -6.82
C ARG A 319 9.13 12.51 -6.48
N SER A 320 8.69 12.52 -5.22
CA SER A 320 7.45 11.90 -4.78
C SER A 320 6.24 12.76 -5.16
N GLY A 321 5.32 12.20 -5.93
CA GLY A 321 4.04 12.83 -6.30
C GLY A 321 2.88 12.46 -5.38
N GLY A 322 3.06 11.45 -4.53
CA GLY A 322 2.02 10.97 -3.60
C GLY A 322 2.55 9.97 -2.59
N SER A 323 1.65 9.34 -1.85
CA SER A 323 1.92 8.57 -0.63
C SER A 323 2.57 9.41 0.47
N PHE A 324 3.02 8.79 1.56
CA PHE A 324 3.79 9.48 2.60
C PHE A 324 5.23 8.95 2.69
N TYR A 325 5.81 8.61 1.54
CA TYR A 325 7.19 8.14 1.46
C TYR A 325 8.04 9.03 0.56
N ALA A 326 9.33 9.10 0.91
CA ALA A 326 10.37 9.60 0.05
C ALA A 326 11.32 8.46 -0.32
N TRP A 327 11.72 8.41 -1.58
CA TRP A 327 12.65 7.43 -2.13
C TRP A 327 13.99 8.10 -2.34
N MET A 328 15.01 7.62 -1.63
CA MET A 328 16.29 8.30 -1.47
C MET A 328 17.43 7.44 -2.02
N PRO A 329 18.31 7.99 -2.86
CA PRO A 329 19.44 7.24 -3.37
C PRO A 329 20.45 6.94 -2.25
N VAL A 330 21.10 5.78 -2.38
CA VAL A 330 22.22 5.38 -1.52
C VAL A 330 23.52 5.94 -2.10
N PRO A 331 24.45 6.48 -1.29
CA PRO A 331 25.74 6.96 -1.77
C PRO A 331 26.56 5.83 -2.39
N GLU A 332 27.48 6.20 -3.30
CA GLU A 332 28.41 5.25 -3.91
C GLU A 332 29.22 4.49 -2.85
N GLY A 333 29.45 3.22 -3.08
CA GLY A 333 30.20 2.33 -2.17
C GLY A 333 29.36 1.67 -1.08
N TYR A 334 28.07 1.95 -0.98
CA TYR A 334 27.17 1.31 -0.02
C TYR A 334 26.07 0.50 -0.72
N THR A 335 25.65 -0.59 -0.07
CA THR A 335 24.38 -1.25 -0.38
C THR A 335 23.25 -0.58 0.41
N SER A 336 22.00 -0.78 0.00
CA SER A 336 20.84 -0.24 0.73
C SER A 336 20.80 -0.66 2.20
N GLU A 337 21.19 -1.91 2.50
CA GLU A 337 21.25 -2.42 3.86
C GLU A 337 22.43 -1.84 4.63
N SER A 338 23.65 -1.84 4.06
CA SER A 338 24.84 -1.29 4.75
C SER A 338 24.70 0.20 5.03
N PHE A 339 24.06 0.95 4.14
CA PHE A 339 23.76 2.36 4.36
C PHE A 339 22.73 2.58 5.44
N ALA A 340 21.64 1.82 5.45
CA ALA A 340 20.62 1.88 6.51
C ALA A 340 21.21 1.54 7.89
N ASP A 341 22.05 0.52 7.97
CA ASP A 341 22.74 0.13 9.20
C ASP A 341 23.74 1.22 9.66
N LEU A 342 24.49 1.84 8.73
CA LEU A 342 25.38 2.96 9.05
C LEU A 342 24.62 4.15 9.65
N LEU A 343 23.48 4.53 9.03
CA LEU A 343 22.65 5.63 9.53
C LEU A 343 22.10 5.33 10.93
N LEU A 344 21.63 4.12 11.17
CA LEU A 344 21.12 3.71 12.48
C LEU A 344 22.22 3.73 13.53
N GLU A 345 23.40 3.17 13.23
CA GLU A 345 24.49 3.02 14.19
C GLU A 345 25.21 4.34 14.49
N LYS A 346 25.49 5.16 13.48
CA LYS A 346 26.31 6.35 13.62
C LYS A 346 25.55 7.66 13.75
N ALA A 347 24.35 7.74 13.17
CA ALA A 347 23.51 8.93 13.23
C ALA A 347 22.27 8.76 14.12
N ALA A 348 21.98 7.53 14.60
CA ALA A 348 20.72 7.18 15.26
C ALA A 348 19.49 7.58 14.40
N VAL A 349 19.58 7.38 13.09
CA VAL A 349 18.51 7.59 12.12
C VAL A 349 18.19 6.26 11.45
N ALA A 350 16.95 5.80 11.58
CA ALA A 350 16.50 4.57 10.93
C ALA A 350 15.80 4.90 9.61
N VAL A 351 16.15 4.18 8.54
CA VAL A 351 15.47 4.19 7.24
C VAL A 351 15.17 2.75 6.82
N ALA A 352 14.24 2.53 5.90
CA ALA A 352 13.99 1.17 5.41
C ALA A 352 14.88 0.91 4.18
N PRO A 353 15.79 -0.09 4.21
CA PRO A 353 16.65 -0.39 3.07
C PRO A 353 15.81 -0.89 1.88
N GLY A 354 16.25 -0.52 0.69
CA GLY A 354 15.52 -0.78 -0.56
C GLY A 354 15.35 -2.26 -0.87
N ASN A 355 16.38 -3.08 -0.62
CA ASN A 355 16.32 -4.52 -0.85
C ASN A 355 15.15 -5.23 -0.15
N GLY A 356 14.52 -4.60 0.85
CA GLY A 356 13.30 -5.08 1.47
C GLY A 356 12.04 -4.94 0.61
N PHE A 357 12.13 -4.23 -0.51
CA PHE A 357 11.02 -4.04 -1.46
C PHE A 357 11.25 -4.77 -2.78
N GLY A 358 12.29 -5.57 -2.87
CA GLY A 358 12.69 -6.34 -4.04
C GLY A 358 14.10 -5.99 -4.52
N ASP A 359 14.68 -6.87 -5.34
CA ASP A 359 16.07 -6.70 -5.83
C ASP A 359 16.25 -5.47 -6.73
N GLY A 360 15.20 -5.04 -7.42
CA GLY A 360 15.18 -3.84 -8.24
C GLY A 360 15.27 -2.52 -7.46
N SER A 361 15.25 -2.61 -6.15
CA SER A 361 15.31 -1.48 -5.20
C SER A 361 16.72 -1.23 -4.64
N GLU A 362 17.70 -2.04 -5.03
CA GLU A 362 19.09 -1.81 -4.59
C GLU A 362 19.57 -0.45 -5.06
N GLY A 363 20.35 0.23 -4.23
CA GLY A 363 20.77 1.62 -4.46
C GLY A 363 19.81 2.69 -3.92
N PHE A 364 18.74 2.29 -3.22
CA PHE A 364 17.79 3.22 -2.59
C PHE A 364 17.47 2.83 -1.15
N VAL A 365 16.95 3.81 -0.40
CA VAL A 365 16.29 3.61 0.89
C VAL A 365 14.96 4.36 0.92
N ARG A 366 13.96 3.81 1.63
CA ARG A 366 12.67 4.47 1.86
C ARG A 366 12.68 5.24 3.16
N VAL A 367 12.24 6.50 3.10
CA VAL A 367 12.00 7.40 4.23
C VAL A 367 10.50 7.59 4.40
N GLY A 368 9.97 7.34 5.60
CA GLY A 368 8.59 7.63 5.99
C GLY A 368 8.46 9.07 6.49
N LEU A 369 7.48 9.80 5.95
CA LEU A 369 7.17 11.18 6.32
C LEU A 369 6.20 11.23 7.53
N LEU A 370 6.46 10.40 8.55
CA LEU A 370 5.53 10.04 9.63
C LEU A 370 6.08 10.43 11.00
N ILE A 371 6.76 11.59 11.06
CA ILE A 371 7.30 12.19 12.29
C ILE A 371 7.07 13.70 12.27
N ASP A 372 7.30 14.34 13.40
CA ASP A 372 7.23 15.80 13.52
C ASP A 372 8.30 16.49 12.68
N GLU A 373 7.91 17.60 12.07
CA GLU A 373 8.68 18.33 11.08
C GLU A 373 10.11 18.72 11.51
N PRO A 374 10.37 19.21 12.74
CA PRO A 374 11.73 19.57 13.17
C PRO A 374 12.70 18.37 13.14
N ARG A 375 12.19 17.16 13.35
CA ARG A 375 13.00 15.95 13.39
C ARG A 375 13.57 15.58 12.00
N PHE A 376 12.95 16.01 10.89
CA PHE A 376 13.52 15.83 9.56
C PHE A 376 14.80 16.62 9.37
N THR A 377 14.80 17.90 9.80
CA THR A 377 15.99 18.75 9.76
C THR A 377 17.09 18.17 10.64
N GLU A 378 16.76 17.72 11.84
CA GLU A 378 17.70 17.10 12.76
C GLU A 378 18.29 15.80 12.18
N ALA A 379 17.47 14.92 11.58
CA ALA A 379 17.95 13.71 10.94
C ALA A 379 18.98 14.02 9.84
N CYS A 380 18.66 14.97 8.95
CA CYS A 380 19.61 15.41 7.91
C CYS A 380 20.90 16.02 8.49
N GLN A 381 20.81 16.79 9.58
CA GLN A 381 22.01 17.33 10.24
C GLN A 381 22.87 16.23 10.87
N ARG A 382 22.25 15.18 11.45
CA ARG A 382 22.97 14.03 11.98
C ARG A 382 23.66 13.26 10.86
N ILE A 383 23.00 13.07 9.72
CA ILE A 383 23.54 12.40 8.52
C ILE A 383 24.69 13.21 7.91
N LYS A 384 24.57 14.55 7.84
CA LYS A 384 25.61 15.44 7.33
C LYS A 384 26.96 15.25 8.05
N LYS A 385 26.94 14.98 9.36
CA LYS A 385 28.16 14.76 10.14
C LYS A 385 28.95 13.51 9.74
N LEU A 386 28.35 12.63 8.94
CA LEU A 386 29.01 11.42 8.42
C LEU A 386 29.84 11.70 7.17
N GLY A 387 29.68 12.87 6.51
CA GLY A 387 30.45 13.27 5.34
C GLY A 387 30.19 12.41 4.09
N LEU A 388 28.94 11.96 3.90
CA LEU A 388 28.56 11.03 2.83
C LEU A 388 28.11 11.71 1.54
N PHE A 389 27.75 13.02 1.62
CA PHE A 389 27.23 13.82 0.54
C PHE A 389 27.95 15.16 0.41
#